data_5b2e7b0382ea530db0ccf646c766446f
#
_entry.id   5b2e7b0382ea530db0ccf646c766446f
#
_cell.length_a   1.000
_cell.length_b   1.000
_cell.length_c   1.000
_cell.angle_alpha   90.00
_cell.angle_beta   90.00
_cell.angle_gamma   90.00
#
_symmetry.space_group_name_H-M   'P 1'
#
loop_
_entity.id
_entity.type
_entity.pdbx_description
1 polymer ?
#
loop_
_entity_poly.entity_id
_entity_poly.type
_entity_poly.pdbx_seq_one_letter_code
_entity_poly.pdbx_strand_id
1 'polypeptide(L)'
;HGTVSFEKAQPFLPFLADSEYQFFYHTYTGECSYFGAEQISQQIKEHQIDFLLGVGGGKLADLVGYSAHLNNLNFGLVPTLASNCAPWTPLAVMYQENGAAEGKTEHFFRQAAFLITDPKLLLDAPRDYFVAGLADTLAKWYESETILRQAHLQGEPFLQLAGATAKLSQEAIMRDSKAALAAMDEGKLTPEFVHLSEIVFAVSGLVGGFGDKYARNAAAHAMHDAMSKFLPKSHDYLHGEKVAYGIFYQLALEKRWAIIDALIPFYQELNLPMSLRQMGLY
;
A
#
# COMPACT_ATOMS: atom_id res chain seq x y z
N HIS A 1 -1.76 -17.10 -3.06
CA HIS A 1 -2.67 -16.46 -2.11
C HIS A 1 -2.14 -16.55 -0.67
N GLY A 2 -2.59 -15.63 0.20
CA GLY A 2 -2.39 -15.77 1.65
C GLY A 2 -3.32 -16.84 2.24
N THR A 3 -3.13 -17.20 3.51
CA THR A 3 -3.97 -18.20 4.20
C THR A 3 -5.34 -17.65 4.59
N VAL A 4 -5.44 -16.94 5.71
CA VAL A 4 -6.70 -16.38 6.24
C VAL A 4 -7.38 -15.44 5.26
N SER A 5 -6.60 -14.63 4.52
CA SER A 5 -7.13 -13.71 3.52
C SER A 5 -7.84 -14.42 2.36
N PHE A 6 -7.34 -15.58 1.94
CA PHE A 6 -7.97 -16.35 0.89
C PHE A 6 -9.28 -17.02 1.35
N GLU A 7 -9.29 -17.60 2.54
CA GLU A 7 -10.51 -18.18 3.12
C GLU A 7 -11.66 -17.17 3.20
N LYS A 8 -11.34 -15.92 3.58
CA LYS A 8 -12.29 -14.82 3.61
C LYS A 8 -12.73 -14.36 2.21
N ALA A 9 -11.79 -14.33 1.25
CA ALA A 9 -12.07 -13.85 -0.10
C ALA A 9 -12.82 -14.87 -0.98
N GLN A 10 -12.62 -16.15 -0.75
CA GLN A 10 -13.14 -17.24 -1.60
C GLN A 10 -14.66 -17.14 -1.87
N PRO A 11 -15.55 -16.81 -0.89
CA PRO A 11 -16.97 -16.64 -1.15
C PRO A 11 -17.32 -15.52 -2.14
N PHE A 12 -16.42 -14.54 -2.32
CA PHE A 12 -16.58 -13.42 -3.25
C PHE A 12 -16.02 -13.71 -4.65
N LEU A 13 -15.47 -14.90 -4.87
CA LEU A 13 -14.81 -15.30 -6.10
C LEU A 13 -15.51 -16.54 -6.73
N PRO A 14 -16.79 -16.43 -7.15
CA PRO A 14 -17.56 -17.57 -7.63
C PRO A 14 -16.97 -18.21 -8.90
N PHE A 15 -16.18 -17.47 -9.69
CA PHE A 15 -15.50 -18.00 -10.88
C PHE A 15 -14.44 -19.06 -10.56
N LEU A 16 -13.97 -19.18 -9.31
CA LEU A 16 -13.06 -20.24 -8.90
C LEU A 16 -13.71 -21.64 -8.95
N ALA A 17 -15.02 -21.71 -9.06
CA ALA A 17 -15.76 -22.96 -9.28
C ALA A 17 -16.05 -23.25 -10.77
N ASP A 18 -15.59 -22.39 -11.69
CA ASP A 18 -15.81 -22.54 -13.10
C ASP A 18 -14.91 -23.64 -13.68
N SER A 19 -15.51 -24.60 -14.37
CA SER A 19 -14.81 -25.74 -14.96
C SER A 19 -14.09 -25.43 -16.28
N GLU A 20 -14.28 -24.23 -16.84
CA GLU A 20 -13.53 -23.79 -18.04
C GLU A 20 -12.09 -23.45 -17.72
N TYR A 21 -11.75 -23.21 -16.44
CA TYR A 21 -10.41 -22.88 -15.99
C TYR A 21 -9.82 -23.99 -15.13
N GLN A 22 -8.53 -24.21 -15.27
CA GLN A 22 -7.76 -25.07 -14.37
C GLN A 22 -7.01 -24.22 -13.36
N PHE A 23 -7.33 -24.33 -12.09
CA PHE A 23 -6.72 -23.57 -11.01
C PHE A 23 -5.66 -24.39 -10.27
N PHE A 24 -4.47 -23.79 -10.11
CA PHE A 24 -3.39 -24.30 -9.25
C PHE A 24 -3.22 -23.33 -8.08
N TYR A 25 -3.42 -23.82 -6.87
CA TYR A 25 -3.39 -23.00 -5.67
C TYR A 25 -2.00 -23.07 -5.03
N HIS A 26 -1.39 -21.90 -4.81
CA HIS A 26 -0.14 -21.76 -4.09
C HIS A 26 -0.34 -20.82 -2.90
N THR A 27 -0.23 -21.38 -1.68
CA THR A 27 -0.30 -20.61 -0.45
C THR A 27 1.08 -20.08 -0.11
N TYR A 28 1.20 -18.77 0.03
CA TYR A 28 2.43 -18.11 0.37
C TYR A 28 2.30 -17.29 1.65
N THR A 29 3.19 -17.51 2.60
CA THR A 29 3.21 -16.86 3.92
C THR A 29 4.50 -16.06 4.17
N GLY A 30 5.39 -16.00 3.18
CA GLY A 30 6.66 -15.28 3.26
C GLY A 30 6.56 -13.79 2.94
N GLU A 31 7.70 -13.17 2.78
CA GLU A 31 7.85 -11.78 2.36
C GLU A 31 7.83 -11.65 0.84
N CYS A 32 7.65 -10.43 0.31
CA CYS A 32 7.93 -10.15 -1.09
C CYS A 32 9.44 -10.22 -1.32
N SER A 33 9.94 -11.42 -1.62
CA SER A 33 11.37 -11.72 -1.74
C SER A 33 11.72 -12.32 -3.09
N TYR A 34 12.99 -12.24 -3.47
CA TYR A 34 13.50 -12.93 -4.66
C TYR A 34 13.29 -14.44 -4.57
N PHE A 35 13.47 -15.03 -3.39
CA PHE A 35 13.22 -16.44 -3.15
C PHE A 35 11.75 -16.81 -3.38
N GLY A 36 10.80 -16.02 -2.83
CA GLY A 36 9.38 -16.23 -3.07
C GLY A 36 9.00 -16.16 -4.55
N ALA A 37 9.58 -15.21 -5.28
CA ALA A 37 9.36 -15.07 -6.72
C ALA A 37 9.93 -16.25 -7.52
N GLU A 38 11.08 -16.80 -7.10
CA GLU A 38 11.65 -18.01 -7.69
C GLU A 38 10.76 -19.23 -7.47
N GLN A 39 10.23 -19.43 -6.27
CA GLN A 39 9.28 -20.51 -5.96
C GLN A 39 8.03 -20.42 -6.85
N ILE A 40 7.44 -19.23 -7.00
CA ILE A 40 6.28 -19.02 -7.88
C ILE A 40 6.67 -19.30 -9.34
N SER A 41 7.85 -18.84 -9.78
CA SER A 41 8.35 -19.08 -11.15
C SER A 41 8.56 -20.57 -11.44
N GLN A 42 8.94 -21.35 -10.44
CA GLN A 42 9.03 -22.80 -10.58
C GLN A 42 7.64 -23.43 -10.78
N GLN A 43 6.65 -23.05 -9.98
CA GLN A 43 5.26 -23.52 -10.13
C GLN A 43 4.66 -23.14 -11.49
N ILE A 44 4.94 -21.93 -11.97
CA ILE A 44 4.50 -21.47 -13.30
C ILE A 44 5.01 -22.42 -14.39
N LYS A 45 6.29 -22.79 -14.35
CA LYS A 45 6.90 -23.69 -15.34
C LYS A 45 6.38 -25.12 -15.23
N GLU A 46 6.29 -25.63 -14.00
CA GLU A 46 5.85 -26.98 -13.70
C GLU A 46 4.41 -27.27 -14.17
N HIS A 47 3.53 -26.29 -13.93
CA HIS A 47 2.11 -26.42 -14.26
C HIS A 47 1.70 -25.68 -15.55
N GLN A 48 2.64 -25.11 -16.30
CA GLN A 48 2.38 -24.35 -17.53
C GLN A 48 1.33 -23.25 -17.36
N ILE A 49 1.47 -22.49 -16.26
CA ILE A 49 0.53 -21.40 -15.89
C ILE A 49 0.63 -20.27 -16.93
N ASP A 50 -0.50 -19.77 -17.38
CA ASP A 50 -0.62 -18.70 -18.37
C ASP A 50 -1.15 -17.37 -17.77
N PHE A 51 -1.67 -17.41 -16.54
CA PHE A 51 -2.16 -16.24 -15.82
C PHE A 51 -1.96 -16.38 -14.30
N LEU A 52 -1.59 -15.30 -13.62
CA LEU A 52 -1.48 -15.28 -12.16
C LEU A 52 -2.64 -14.49 -11.53
N LEU A 53 -3.27 -15.07 -10.50
CA LEU A 53 -4.24 -14.37 -9.67
C LEU A 53 -3.73 -14.25 -8.24
N GLY A 54 -3.45 -13.02 -7.82
CA GLY A 54 -3.04 -12.72 -6.44
C GLY A 54 -4.24 -12.39 -5.55
N VAL A 55 -4.45 -13.14 -4.47
CA VAL A 55 -5.50 -12.87 -3.47
C VAL A 55 -4.86 -12.63 -2.12
N GLY A 56 -4.82 -11.39 -1.65
CA GLY A 56 -4.15 -11.04 -0.39
C GLY A 56 -3.87 -9.56 -0.22
N GLY A 57 -2.97 -9.23 0.70
CA GLY A 57 -2.53 -7.86 0.98
C GLY A 57 -1.41 -7.38 0.06
N GLY A 58 -0.84 -6.20 0.36
CA GLY A 58 0.16 -5.52 -0.47
C GLY A 58 1.42 -6.33 -0.74
N LYS A 59 1.98 -7.03 0.24
CA LYS A 59 3.16 -7.90 0.04
C LYS A 59 2.92 -8.97 -1.02
N LEU A 60 1.72 -9.57 -1.01
CA LEU A 60 1.36 -10.58 -2.00
C LEU A 60 1.12 -9.94 -3.37
N ALA A 61 0.53 -8.76 -3.42
CA ALA A 61 0.34 -8.03 -4.67
C ALA A 61 1.68 -7.73 -5.36
N ASP A 62 2.65 -7.24 -4.60
CA ASP A 62 4.02 -7.00 -5.08
C ASP A 62 4.68 -8.29 -5.59
N LEU A 63 4.60 -9.36 -4.80
CA LEU A 63 5.23 -10.65 -5.15
C LEU A 63 4.62 -11.25 -6.42
N VAL A 64 3.30 -11.21 -6.56
CA VAL A 64 2.59 -11.72 -7.75
C VAL A 64 2.93 -10.88 -8.98
N GLY A 65 2.94 -9.55 -8.85
CA GLY A 65 3.33 -8.64 -9.93
C GLY A 65 4.77 -8.89 -10.41
N TYR A 66 5.70 -9.01 -9.48
CA TYR A 66 7.10 -9.31 -9.79
C TYR A 66 7.28 -10.70 -10.42
N SER A 67 6.62 -11.72 -9.89
CA SER A 67 6.66 -13.07 -10.47
C SER A 67 6.07 -13.12 -11.87
N ALA A 68 4.97 -12.40 -12.11
CA ALA A 68 4.38 -12.26 -13.44
C ALA A 68 5.33 -11.55 -14.42
N HIS A 69 6.01 -10.50 -13.96
CA HIS A 69 7.02 -9.79 -14.75
C HIS A 69 8.18 -10.71 -15.17
N LEU A 70 8.75 -11.46 -14.22
CA LEU A 70 9.85 -12.40 -14.50
C LEU A 70 9.47 -13.48 -15.53
N ASN A 71 8.23 -13.91 -15.56
CA ASN A 71 7.73 -14.97 -16.45
C ASN A 71 6.96 -14.43 -17.66
N ASN A 72 6.94 -13.12 -17.87
CA ASN A 72 6.23 -12.46 -18.96
C ASN A 72 4.73 -12.80 -19.04
N LEU A 73 4.07 -12.98 -17.89
CA LEU A 73 2.66 -13.30 -17.78
C LEU A 73 1.81 -12.05 -17.47
N ASN A 74 0.53 -12.15 -17.78
CA ASN A 74 -0.47 -11.24 -17.24
C ASN A 74 -0.89 -11.71 -15.83
N PHE A 75 -1.36 -10.77 -15.02
CA PHE A 75 -1.84 -11.07 -13.68
C PHE A 75 -3.05 -10.20 -13.29
N GLY A 76 -3.84 -10.69 -12.36
CA GLY A 76 -4.92 -9.96 -11.72
C GLY A 76 -4.74 -9.99 -10.20
N LEU A 77 -5.36 -9.04 -9.51
CA LEU A 77 -5.26 -8.93 -8.06
C LEU A 77 -6.63 -8.79 -7.40
N VAL A 78 -6.77 -9.44 -6.25
CA VAL A 78 -7.91 -9.31 -5.34
C VAL A 78 -7.35 -8.89 -3.97
N PRO A 79 -7.24 -7.59 -3.71
CA PRO A 79 -6.78 -7.12 -2.41
C PRO A 79 -7.80 -7.43 -1.32
N THR A 80 -7.33 -7.92 -0.19
CA THR A 80 -8.17 -8.31 0.95
C THR A 80 -8.13 -7.30 2.10
N LEU A 81 -7.36 -6.23 1.94
CA LEU A 81 -7.25 -5.12 2.90
C LEU A 81 -6.69 -3.87 2.20
N ALA A 82 -7.21 -2.70 2.58
CA ALA A 82 -6.79 -1.42 2.02
C ALA A 82 -5.69 -0.78 2.89
N SER A 83 -4.45 -1.27 2.77
CA SER A 83 -3.31 -0.81 3.59
C SER A 83 -2.24 -0.02 2.83
N ASN A 84 -2.28 -0.03 1.51
CA ASN A 84 -1.35 0.70 0.63
C ASN A 84 -1.78 0.60 -0.84
N CYS A 85 -1.04 1.24 -1.73
CA CYS A 85 -1.31 1.26 -3.17
C CYS A 85 -0.62 0.15 -3.98
N ALA A 86 0.00 -0.84 -3.35
CA ALA A 86 0.68 -1.94 -4.04
C ALA A 86 -0.17 -2.61 -5.15
N PRO A 87 -1.48 -2.87 -4.93
CA PRO A 87 -2.30 -3.49 -5.97
C PRO A 87 -2.47 -2.65 -7.24
N TRP A 88 -2.20 -1.35 -7.17
CA TRP A 88 -2.34 -0.43 -8.31
C TRP A 88 -1.00 0.01 -8.90
N THR A 89 0.12 -0.34 -8.29
CA THR A 89 1.43 0.14 -8.73
C THR A 89 2.21 -0.95 -9.46
N PRO A 90 2.81 -0.67 -10.64
CA PRO A 90 3.61 -1.65 -11.38
C PRO A 90 5.04 -1.73 -10.82
N LEU A 91 5.17 -2.01 -9.55
CA LEU A 91 6.44 -2.21 -8.87
C LEU A 91 6.29 -3.13 -7.65
N ALA A 92 7.39 -3.70 -7.19
CA ALA A 92 7.48 -4.42 -5.93
C ALA A 92 8.58 -3.86 -5.03
N VAL A 93 8.27 -3.69 -3.76
CA VAL A 93 9.27 -3.41 -2.73
C VAL A 93 9.81 -4.74 -2.22
N MET A 94 11.12 -4.97 -2.40
CA MET A 94 11.73 -6.25 -2.09
C MET A 94 12.22 -6.32 -0.64
N TYR A 95 11.99 -7.49 -0.03
CA TYR A 95 12.39 -7.81 1.33
C TYR A 95 13.21 -9.09 1.35
N GLN A 96 14.06 -9.23 2.37
CA GLN A 96 14.69 -10.49 2.70
C GLN A 96 13.67 -11.42 3.38
N GLU A 97 13.95 -12.72 3.40
CA GLU A 97 13.06 -13.71 4.02
C GLU A 97 12.83 -13.48 5.53
N ASN A 98 13.75 -12.80 6.19
CA ASN A 98 13.66 -12.41 7.60
C ASN A 98 12.86 -11.11 7.84
N GLY A 99 12.28 -10.52 6.79
CA GLY A 99 11.49 -9.28 6.86
C GLY A 99 12.31 -7.98 6.78
N ALA A 100 13.65 -8.06 6.70
CA ALA A 100 14.47 -6.87 6.51
C ALA A 100 14.30 -6.30 5.10
N ALA A 101 14.24 -4.97 4.98
CA ALA A 101 14.16 -4.32 3.68
C ALA A 101 15.42 -4.61 2.85
N GLU A 102 15.25 -5.03 1.59
CA GLU A 102 16.36 -5.26 0.65
C GLU A 102 16.94 -3.94 0.13
N GLY A 103 16.22 -2.83 0.33
CA GLY A 103 16.59 -1.51 -0.18
C GLY A 103 16.50 -1.42 -1.71
N LYS A 104 15.71 -2.29 -2.31
CA LYS A 104 15.47 -2.34 -3.75
C LYS A 104 13.98 -2.32 -4.05
N THR A 105 13.65 -1.67 -5.17
CA THR A 105 12.32 -1.67 -5.77
C THR A 105 12.45 -2.17 -7.20
N GLU A 106 11.72 -3.21 -7.53
CA GLU A 106 11.64 -3.75 -8.88
C GLU A 106 10.46 -3.15 -9.61
N HIS A 107 10.67 -2.67 -10.85
CA HIS A 107 9.64 -2.05 -11.67
C HIS A 107 9.17 -3.00 -12.76
N PHE A 108 7.87 -3.00 -13.05
CA PHE A 108 7.26 -3.85 -14.06
C PHE A 108 6.91 -3.05 -15.31
N PHE A 109 6.89 -3.71 -16.46
CA PHE A 109 6.37 -3.11 -17.70
C PHE A 109 4.85 -3.17 -17.81
N ARG A 110 4.19 -3.96 -16.95
CA ARG A 110 2.75 -4.18 -16.96
C ARG A 110 2.18 -3.94 -15.57
N GLN A 111 1.03 -3.30 -15.56
CA GLN A 111 0.18 -3.26 -14.39
C GLN A 111 -0.71 -4.49 -14.35
N ALA A 112 -1.37 -4.77 -13.23
CA ALA A 112 -2.41 -5.80 -13.15
C ALA A 112 -3.44 -5.60 -14.28
N ALA A 113 -3.79 -6.68 -14.97
CA ALA A 113 -4.79 -6.65 -16.04
C ALA A 113 -6.18 -6.30 -15.49
N PHE A 114 -6.44 -6.65 -14.24
CA PHE A 114 -7.62 -6.23 -13.49
C PHE A 114 -7.34 -6.20 -11.99
N LEU A 115 -8.11 -5.39 -11.29
CA LEU A 115 -8.16 -5.31 -9.85
C LEU A 115 -9.62 -5.51 -9.41
N ILE A 116 -9.89 -6.58 -8.67
CA ILE A 116 -11.20 -6.85 -8.11
C ILE A 116 -11.20 -6.38 -6.66
N THR A 117 -11.96 -5.35 -6.37
CA THR A 117 -12.17 -4.84 -5.02
C THR A 117 -13.62 -5.09 -4.60
N ASP A 118 -13.82 -5.94 -3.59
CA ASP A 118 -15.13 -6.08 -2.96
C ASP A 118 -15.14 -5.29 -1.65
N PRO A 119 -15.97 -4.24 -1.54
CA PRO A 119 -16.00 -3.41 -0.33
C PRO A 119 -16.41 -4.18 0.93
N LYS A 120 -17.21 -5.24 0.82
CA LYS A 120 -17.58 -6.07 1.98
C LYS A 120 -16.38 -6.86 2.48
N LEU A 121 -15.58 -7.42 1.56
CA LEU A 121 -14.34 -8.11 1.92
C LEU A 121 -13.36 -7.17 2.62
N LEU A 122 -13.24 -5.94 2.13
CA LEU A 122 -12.36 -4.93 2.73
C LEU A 122 -12.86 -4.45 4.10
N LEU A 123 -14.18 -4.39 4.28
CA LEU A 123 -14.81 -3.97 5.56
C LEU A 123 -14.49 -4.96 6.70
N ASP A 124 -14.36 -6.25 6.38
CA ASP A 124 -14.02 -7.32 7.33
C ASP A 124 -12.52 -7.42 7.66
N ALA A 125 -11.69 -6.57 7.04
CA ALA A 125 -10.26 -6.52 7.34
C ALA A 125 -10.00 -5.90 8.73
N PRO A 126 -8.86 -6.23 9.38
CA PRO A 126 -8.51 -5.57 10.63
C PRO A 126 -8.37 -4.05 10.44
N ARG A 127 -9.03 -3.28 11.32
CA ARG A 127 -9.12 -1.82 11.27
C ARG A 127 -7.75 -1.14 11.18
N ASP A 128 -6.75 -1.68 11.88
CA ASP A 128 -5.40 -1.10 11.92
C ASP A 128 -4.73 -1.07 10.55
N TYR A 129 -5.02 -2.04 9.68
CA TYR A 129 -4.51 -2.02 8.31
C TYR A 129 -5.11 -0.90 7.48
N PHE A 130 -6.39 -0.58 7.66
CA PHE A 130 -7.00 0.53 6.97
C PHE A 130 -6.45 1.87 7.48
N VAL A 131 -6.30 2.03 8.79
CA VAL A 131 -5.64 3.20 9.40
C VAL A 131 -4.22 3.38 8.87
N ALA A 132 -3.45 2.29 8.79
CA ALA A 132 -2.12 2.31 8.19
C ALA A 132 -2.15 2.75 6.71
N GLY A 133 -3.14 2.27 5.95
CA GLY A 133 -3.34 2.67 4.54
C GLY A 133 -3.67 4.15 4.38
N LEU A 134 -4.51 4.69 5.26
CA LEU A 134 -4.83 6.12 5.28
C LEU A 134 -3.56 6.96 5.57
N ALA A 135 -2.74 6.52 6.54
CA ALA A 135 -1.51 7.20 6.91
C ALA A 135 -0.45 7.16 5.80
N ASP A 136 -0.24 5.99 5.18
CA ASP A 136 0.66 5.83 4.02
C ASP A 136 0.23 6.73 2.86
N THR A 137 -1.07 6.78 2.59
CA THR A 137 -1.63 7.62 1.53
C THR A 137 -1.50 9.11 1.85
N LEU A 138 -1.71 9.50 3.11
CA LEU A 138 -1.55 10.87 3.58
C LEU A 138 -0.11 11.38 3.39
N ALA A 139 0.88 10.52 3.58
CA ALA A 139 2.29 10.85 3.39
C ALA A 139 2.58 11.33 1.97
N LYS A 140 1.92 10.79 0.96
CA LYS A 140 2.15 11.15 -0.44
C LYS A 140 1.94 12.64 -0.71
N TRP A 141 0.99 13.29 -0.03
CA TRP A 141 0.84 14.74 -0.12
C TRP A 141 2.04 15.47 0.50
N TYR A 142 2.38 15.16 1.74
CA TYR A 142 3.45 15.89 2.44
C TYR A 142 4.82 15.67 1.82
N GLU A 143 5.06 14.50 1.26
CA GLU A 143 6.31 14.18 0.58
C GLU A 143 6.40 14.82 -0.81
N SER A 144 5.34 14.75 -1.60
CA SER A 144 5.34 15.30 -2.95
C SER A 144 5.25 16.83 -3.00
N GLU A 145 4.47 17.45 -2.12
CA GLU A 145 4.21 18.89 -2.11
C GLU A 145 5.51 19.72 -2.09
N THR A 146 6.43 19.38 -1.21
CA THR A 146 7.70 20.10 -1.06
C THR A 146 8.60 19.95 -2.28
N ILE A 147 8.62 18.77 -2.89
CA ILE A 147 9.41 18.51 -4.10
C ILE A 147 8.78 19.25 -5.30
N LEU A 148 7.49 19.10 -5.49
CA LEU A 148 6.77 19.63 -6.65
C LEU A 148 6.66 21.17 -6.68
N ARG A 149 6.90 21.84 -5.55
CA ARG A 149 6.98 23.32 -5.48
C ARG A 149 8.23 23.90 -6.12
N GLN A 150 9.24 23.10 -6.43
CA GLN A 150 10.47 23.59 -7.03
C GLN A 150 10.21 24.18 -8.43
N ALA A 151 10.75 25.38 -8.70
CA ALA A 151 10.43 26.15 -9.90
C ALA A 151 10.69 25.39 -11.22
N HIS A 152 11.73 24.57 -11.28
CA HIS A 152 12.07 23.80 -12.48
C HIS A 152 11.14 22.62 -12.77
N LEU A 153 10.28 22.23 -11.81
CA LEU A 153 9.28 21.18 -11.96
C LEU A 153 7.90 21.74 -12.27
N GLN A 154 7.73 23.05 -12.19
CA GLN A 154 6.47 23.71 -12.51
C GLN A 154 6.23 23.64 -14.03
N GLY A 155 5.00 23.30 -14.42
CA GLY A 155 4.65 23.19 -15.84
C GLY A 155 4.77 21.77 -16.42
N GLU A 156 5.37 20.82 -15.70
CA GLU A 156 5.42 19.42 -16.13
C GLU A 156 4.05 18.74 -15.92
N PRO A 157 3.29 18.39 -16.99
CA PRO A 157 1.89 17.97 -16.86
C PRO A 157 1.68 16.75 -15.96
N PHE A 158 2.55 15.73 -16.06
CA PHE A 158 2.43 14.52 -15.22
C PHE A 158 2.73 14.82 -13.74
N LEU A 159 3.65 15.74 -13.45
CA LEU A 159 3.93 16.16 -12.08
C LEU A 159 2.78 16.99 -11.50
N GLN A 160 2.09 17.78 -12.33
CA GLN A 160 0.88 18.47 -11.90
C GLN A 160 -0.25 17.48 -11.57
N LEU A 161 -0.43 16.42 -12.38
CA LEU A 161 -1.38 15.35 -12.08
C LEU A 161 -1.02 14.63 -10.79
N ALA A 162 0.26 14.30 -10.56
CA ALA A 162 0.72 13.70 -9.33
C ALA A 162 0.38 14.56 -8.11
N GLY A 163 0.66 15.86 -8.19
CA GLY A 163 0.31 16.81 -7.12
C GLY A 163 -1.20 16.94 -6.88
N ALA A 164 -1.99 16.96 -7.95
CA ALA A 164 -3.45 17.03 -7.86
C ALA A 164 -4.03 15.75 -7.22
N THR A 165 -3.55 14.57 -7.58
CA THR A 165 -3.99 13.29 -6.98
C THR A 165 -3.55 13.16 -5.52
N ALA A 166 -2.34 13.61 -5.17
CA ALA A 166 -1.86 13.63 -3.79
C ALA A 166 -2.70 14.58 -2.93
N LYS A 167 -3.05 15.76 -3.46
CA LYS A 167 -3.90 16.74 -2.79
C LYS A 167 -5.32 16.21 -2.57
N LEU A 168 -5.93 15.62 -3.60
CA LEU A 168 -7.24 14.98 -3.52
C LEU A 168 -7.26 13.90 -2.42
N SER A 169 -6.23 13.05 -2.36
CA SER A 169 -6.11 12.01 -1.35
C SER A 169 -6.05 12.59 0.06
N GLN A 170 -5.21 13.62 0.26
CA GLN A 170 -5.09 14.29 1.55
C GLN A 170 -6.42 14.91 2.01
N GLU A 171 -7.10 15.64 1.13
CA GLU A 171 -8.37 16.29 1.44
C GLU A 171 -9.47 15.28 1.81
N ALA A 172 -9.59 14.20 1.06
CA ALA A 172 -10.56 13.15 1.33
C ALA A 172 -10.27 12.41 2.64
N ILE A 173 -9.00 12.07 2.90
CA ILE A 173 -8.60 11.42 4.15
C ILE A 173 -8.92 12.30 5.35
N MET A 174 -8.53 13.57 5.31
CA MET A 174 -8.79 14.50 6.43
C MET A 174 -10.28 14.75 6.67
N ARG A 175 -11.13 14.67 5.64
CA ARG A 175 -12.57 14.88 5.74
C ARG A 175 -13.31 13.62 6.20
N ASP A 176 -13.00 12.46 5.62
CA ASP A 176 -13.88 11.29 5.64
C ASP A 176 -13.38 10.15 6.56
N SER A 177 -12.13 10.17 7.06
CA SER A 177 -11.55 9.06 7.82
C SER A 177 -12.37 8.67 9.05
N LYS A 178 -12.88 9.64 9.80
CA LYS A 178 -13.70 9.36 10.98
C LYS A 178 -14.97 8.58 10.62
N ALA A 179 -15.68 9.02 9.58
CA ALA A 179 -16.90 8.36 9.13
C ALA A 179 -16.62 6.97 8.57
N ALA A 180 -15.55 6.81 7.81
CA ALA A 180 -15.12 5.52 7.26
C ALA A 180 -14.72 4.51 8.35
N LEU A 181 -14.02 4.96 9.38
CA LEU A 181 -13.64 4.10 10.51
C LEU A 181 -14.85 3.73 11.38
N ALA A 182 -15.78 4.63 11.59
CA ALA A 182 -17.05 4.33 12.26
C ALA A 182 -17.86 3.29 11.47
N ALA A 183 -17.87 3.38 10.14
CA ALA A 183 -18.49 2.39 9.27
C ALA A 183 -17.89 0.99 9.44
N MET A 184 -16.53 0.88 9.55
CA MET A 184 -15.87 -0.38 9.87
C MET A 184 -16.27 -0.91 11.24
N ASP A 185 -16.27 -0.07 12.28
CA ASP A 185 -16.61 -0.46 13.65
C ASP A 185 -18.06 -0.93 13.76
N GLU A 186 -18.97 -0.40 12.93
CA GLU A 186 -20.39 -0.78 12.86
C GLU A 186 -20.66 -1.93 11.86
N GLY A 187 -19.67 -2.35 11.07
CA GLY A 187 -19.85 -3.36 10.02
C GLY A 187 -20.79 -2.90 8.90
N LYS A 188 -20.84 -1.60 8.60
CA LYS A 188 -21.72 -1.00 7.60
C LYS A 188 -20.93 -0.44 6.42
N LEU A 189 -21.35 -0.80 5.21
CA LEU A 189 -20.83 -0.14 4.01
C LEU A 189 -21.39 1.27 3.88
N THR A 190 -20.48 2.25 3.85
CA THR A 190 -20.80 3.64 3.57
C THR A 190 -19.98 4.18 2.39
N PRO A 191 -20.45 5.23 1.72
CA PRO A 191 -19.70 5.85 0.63
C PRO A 191 -18.29 6.29 1.07
N GLU A 192 -18.14 6.81 2.29
CA GLU A 192 -16.85 7.28 2.82
C GLU A 192 -15.82 6.15 2.92
N PHE A 193 -16.24 4.97 3.40
CA PHE A 193 -15.37 3.81 3.49
C PHE A 193 -14.96 3.32 2.09
N VAL A 194 -15.93 3.20 1.17
CA VAL A 194 -15.67 2.75 -0.21
C VAL A 194 -14.73 3.72 -0.91
N HIS A 195 -15.02 5.02 -0.88
CA HIS A 195 -14.21 6.04 -1.54
C HIS A 195 -12.79 6.11 -0.97
N LEU A 196 -12.62 6.03 0.36
CA LEU A 196 -11.28 6.02 0.94
C LEU A 196 -10.51 4.74 0.59
N SER A 197 -11.18 3.59 0.48
CA SER A 197 -10.53 2.36 0.00
C SER A 197 -10.01 2.51 -1.44
N GLU A 198 -10.82 3.11 -2.33
CA GLU A 198 -10.42 3.43 -3.71
C GLU A 198 -9.25 4.43 -3.75
N ILE A 199 -9.26 5.42 -2.86
CA ILE A 199 -8.17 6.39 -2.72
C ILE A 199 -6.88 5.70 -2.29
N VAL A 200 -6.93 4.82 -1.31
CA VAL A 200 -5.76 4.06 -0.83
C VAL A 200 -5.16 3.20 -1.94
N PHE A 201 -5.97 2.54 -2.76
CA PHE A 201 -5.46 1.72 -3.85
C PHE A 201 -5.07 2.54 -5.07
N ALA A 202 -6.06 3.15 -5.73
CA ALA A 202 -5.93 3.67 -7.07
C ALA A 202 -5.38 5.09 -7.10
N VAL A 203 -6.02 6.04 -6.40
CA VAL A 203 -5.63 7.45 -6.46
C VAL A 203 -4.23 7.66 -5.88
N SER A 204 -3.93 7.00 -4.74
CA SER A 204 -2.61 6.99 -4.14
C SER A 204 -1.55 6.37 -5.08
N GLY A 205 -1.90 5.31 -5.80
CA GLY A 205 -1.03 4.69 -6.79
C GLY A 205 -0.68 5.62 -7.96
N LEU A 206 -1.63 6.46 -8.39
CA LEU A 206 -1.40 7.44 -9.46
C LEU A 206 -0.39 8.51 -9.06
N VAL A 207 -0.26 8.86 -7.78
CA VAL A 207 0.77 9.82 -7.33
C VAL A 207 2.15 9.34 -7.74
N GLY A 208 2.50 8.09 -7.38
CA GLY A 208 3.75 7.49 -7.79
C GLY A 208 3.82 7.17 -9.30
N GLY A 209 2.68 6.81 -9.91
CA GLY A 209 2.58 6.49 -11.34
C GLY A 209 2.89 7.69 -12.23
N PHE A 210 2.41 8.88 -11.88
CA PHE A 210 2.68 10.11 -12.63
C PHE A 210 3.96 10.82 -12.19
N GLY A 211 4.26 10.80 -10.88
CA GLY A 211 5.32 11.63 -10.33
C GLY A 211 6.65 10.92 -10.13
N ASP A 212 6.66 9.57 -10.11
CA ASP A 212 7.84 8.73 -9.88
C ASP A 212 8.70 9.27 -8.72
N LYS A 213 10.01 9.40 -8.91
CA LYS A 213 10.96 9.88 -7.90
C LYS A 213 10.66 11.30 -7.35
N TYR A 214 9.81 12.08 -8.05
CA TYR A 214 9.43 13.43 -7.61
C TYR A 214 8.22 13.47 -6.70
N ALA A 215 7.45 12.39 -6.61
CA ALA A 215 6.22 12.38 -5.83
C ALA A 215 5.99 11.09 -5.04
N ARG A 216 6.83 10.06 -5.22
CA ARG A 216 6.61 8.75 -4.60
C ARG A 216 6.95 8.76 -3.12
N ASN A 217 8.18 9.11 -2.78
CA ASN A 217 8.74 9.02 -1.44
C ASN A 217 9.67 10.20 -1.18
N ALA A 218 9.75 10.64 0.10
CA ALA A 218 10.75 11.59 0.56
C ALA A 218 11.20 11.23 2.00
N ALA A 219 11.23 12.18 2.93
CA ALA A 219 11.77 11.94 4.26
C ALA A 219 10.88 11.08 5.15
N ALA A 220 9.56 11.03 4.92
CA ALA A 220 8.67 10.18 5.69
C ALA A 220 8.96 8.69 5.44
N HIS A 221 9.05 8.28 4.19
CA HIS A 221 9.43 6.91 3.82
C HIS A 221 10.89 6.61 4.14
N ALA A 222 11.82 7.56 3.98
CA ALA A 222 13.21 7.37 4.38
C ALA A 222 13.35 7.10 5.90
N MET A 223 12.52 7.75 6.73
CA MET A 223 12.45 7.45 8.16
C MET A 223 11.90 6.05 8.43
N HIS A 224 10.83 5.64 7.75
CA HIS A 224 10.30 4.28 7.81
C HIS A 224 11.39 3.24 7.48
N ASP A 225 12.16 3.45 6.40
CA ASP A 225 13.22 2.54 5.97
C ASP A 225 14.35 2.47 7.00
N ALA A 226 14.75 3.62 7.56
CA ALA A 226 15.74 3.67 8.62
C ALA A 226 15.28 2.94 9.88
N MET A 227 14.03 3.13 10.31
CA MET A 227 13.46 2.40 11.44
C MET A 227 13.45 0.91 11.18
N SER A 228 12.99 0.47 10.01
CA SER A 228 12.92 -0.94 9.63
C SER A 228 14.31 -1.60 9.57
N LYS A 229 15.34 -0.84 9.21
CA LYS A 229 16.73 -1.33 9.11
C LYS A 229 17.46 -1.35 10.44
N PHE A 230 17.27 -0.33 11.28
CA PHE A 230 18.12 -0.11 12.46
C PHE A 230 17.41 -0.35 13.79
N LEU A 231 16.09 -0.48 13.80
CA LEU A 231 15.29 -0.68 15.01
C LEU A 231 14.48 -1.98 14.89
N PRO A 232 15.00 -3.15 15.30
CA PRO A 232 14.31 -4.43 15.14
C PRO A 232 12.88 -4.47 15.70
N LYS A 233 12.62 -3.80 16.85
CA LYS A 233 11.27 -3.68 17.41
C LYS A 233 10.28 -2.92 16.51
N SER A 234 10.75 -2.20 15.50
CA SER A 234 9.86 -1.51 14.55
C SER A 234 9.09 -2.48 13.64
N HIS A 235 9.49 -3.76 13.59
CA HIS A 235 8.77 -4.79 12.85
C HIS A 235 7.41 -5.14 13.48
N ASP A 236 7.19 -4.76 14.75
CA ASP A 236 5.89 -4.90 15.43
C ASP A 236 4.84 -3.89 14.92
N TYR A 237 5.27 -2.89 14.14
CA TYR A 237 4.42 -1.84 13.59
C TYR A 237 4.17 -2.03 12.10
N LEU A 238 2.96 -1.69 11.67
CA LEU A 238 2.59 -1.70 10.26
C LEU A 238 3.38 -0.63 9.47
N HIS A 239 3.53 -0.85 8.17
CA HIS A 239 4.22 0.09 7.27
C HIS A 239 3.70 1.52 7.43
N GLY A 240 2.39 1.72 7.31
CA GLY A 240 1.77 3.04 7.39
C GLY A 240 1.88 3.71 8.77
N GLU A 241 1.96 2.96 9.86
CA GLU A 241 2.21 3.53 11.19
C GLU A 241 3.61 4.14 11.30
N LYS A 242 4.61 3.45 10.75
CA LYS A 242 5.98 3.99 10.67
C LYS A 242 6.07 5.19 9.75
N VAL A 243 5.36 5.16 8.63
CA VAL A 243 5.24 6.30 7.70
C VAL A 243 4.51 7.47 8.35
N ALA A 244 3.48 7.22 9.17
CA ALA A 244 2.80 8.26 9.94
C ALA A 244 3.77 9.04 10.84
N TYR A 245 4.58 8.34 11.62
CA TYR A 245 5.66 9.01 12.37
C TYR A 245 6.62 9.76 11.45
N GLY A 246 6.94 9.17 10.31
CA GLY A 246 7.80 9.78 9.29
C GLY A 246 7.28 11.12 8.76
N ILE A 247 5.95 11.31 8.66
CA ILE A 247 5.35 12.61 8.28
C ILE A 247 5.74 13.69 9.29
N PHE A 248 5.62 13.40 10.59
CA PHE A 248 6.03 14.37 11.65
C PHE A 248 7.52 14.67 11.58
N TYR A 249 8.35 13.65 11.36
CA TYR A 249 9.79 13.81 11.16
C TYR A 249 10.10 14.74 9.99
N GLN A 250 9.49 14.51 8.82
CA GLN A 250 9.66 15.35 7.65
C GLN A 250 9.23 16.80 7.88
N LEU A 251 8.03 16.98 8.42
CA LEU A 251 7.51 18.32 8.71
C LEU A 251 8.39 19.09 9.70
N ALA A 252 8.98 18.39 10.68
CA ALA A 252 9.92 18.99 11.63
C ALA A 252 11.24 19.41 10.93
N LEU A 253 11.79 18.59 10.04
CA LEU A 253 12.95 18.97 9.20
C LEU A 253 12.67 20.21 8.36
N GLU A 254 11.46 20.32 7.82
CA GLU A 254 11.00 21.44 7.02
C GLU A 254 10.57 22.65 7.87
N LYS A 255 10.60 22.52 9.21
CA LYS A 255 10.15 23.55 10.18
C LYS A 255 8.69 23.97 10.00
N ARG A 256 7.84 23.06 9.56
CA ARG A 256 6.40 23.27 9.30
C ARG A 256 5.55 22.98 10.56
N TRP A 257 5.90 23.62 11.66
CA TRP A 257 5.33 23.37 12.99
C TRP A 257 3.82 23.55 13.04
N ALA A 258 3.29 24.58 12.38
CA ALA A 258 1.84 24.82 12.33
C ALA A 258 1.05 23.67 11.69
N ILE A 259 1.66 22.93 10.74
CA ILE A 259 1.02 21.76 10.14
C ILE A 259 1.08 20.58 11.09
N ILE A 260 2.18 20.40 11.80
CA ILE A 260 2.31 19.38 12.87
C ILE A 260 1.19 19.60 13.89
N ASP A 261 1.04 20.84 14.41
CA ASP A 261 0.01 21.18 15.39
C ASP A 261 -1.40 20.89 14.85
N ALA A 262 -1.67 21.20 13.60
CA ALA A 262 -2.96 20.93 12.94
C ALA A 262 -3.24 19.43 12.74
N LEU A 263 -2.19 18.58 12.62
CA LEU A 263 -2.34 17.15 12.45
C LEU A 263 -2.52 16.38 13.78
N ILE A 264 -2.11 16.95 14.91
CA ILE A 264 -2.17 16.27 16.21
C ILE A 264 -3.58 15.70 16.51
N PRO A 265 -4.69 16.46 16.37
CA PRO A 265 -6.02 15.92 16.65
C PRO A 265 -6.38 14.72 15.75
N PHE A 266 -6.02 14.77 14.47
CA PHE A 266 -6.23 13.67 13.51
C PHE A 266 -5.45 12.42 13.93
N TYR A 267 -4.19 12.56 14.31
CA TYR A 267 -3.36 11.45 14.78
C TYR A 267 -3.89 10.83 16.07
N GLN A 268 -4.38 11.66 16.99
CA GLN A 268 -5.00 11.19 18.24
C GLN A 268 -6.28 10.41 17.96
N GLU A 269 -7.12 10.88 17.04
CA GLU A 269 -8.36 10.20 16.66
C GLU A 269 -8.13 8.84 16.02
N LEU A 270 -7.10 8.72 15.17
CA LEU A 270 -6.73 7.48 14.49
C LEU A 270 -5.77 6.59 15.30
N ASN A 271 -5.34 7.02 16.48
CA ASN A 271 -4.33 6.37 17.30
C ASN A 271 -3.00 6.14 16.55
N LEU A 272 -2.60 7.09 15.70
CA LEU A 272 -1.34 7.05 14.96
C LEU A 272 -0.16 7.51 15.83
N PRO A 273 1.03 6.91 15.68
CA PRO A 273 2.19 7.28 16.48
C PRO A 273 2.76 8.64 16.05
N MET A 274 3.02 9.50 17.03
CA MET A 274 3.62 10.84 16.84
C MET A 274 5.07 10.90 17.30
N SER A 275 5.59 9.85 17.94
CA SER A 275 6.97 9.81 18.45
C SER A 275 7.48 8.38 18.59
N LEU A 276 8.81 8.21 18.52
CA LEU A 276 9.46 6.93 18.80
C LEU A 276 9.15 6.43 20.22
N ARG A 277 8.94 7.34 21.19
CA ARG A 277 8.57 6.96 22.55
C ARG A 277 7.20 6.28 22.60
N GLN A 278 6.20 6.77 21.86
CA GLN A 278 4.88 6.11 21.78
C GLN A 278 4.98 4.72 21.14
N MET A 279 5.95 4.52 20.24
CA MET A 279 6.25 3.23 19.64
C MET A 279 7.18 2.35 20.50
N GLY A 280 7.62 2.80 21.68
CA GLY A 280 8.59 2.04 22.48
C GLY A 280 9.96 1.85 21.82
N LEU A 281 10.28 2.68 20.84
CA LEU A 281 11.51 2.64 20.03
C LEU A 281 12.51 3.72 20.49
N TYR A 282 13.14 3.54 21.66
CA TYR A 282 14.11 4.50 22.23
C TYR A 282 15.23 3.75 22.95
#